data_8b7cbf414f9f0b679c786c9789722c00
#
_entry.id   8b7cbf414f9f0b679c786c9789722c00
#
_cell.length_a   1.000
_cell.length_b   1.000
_cell.length_c   1.000
_cell.angle_alpha   90.00
_cell.angle_beta   90.00
_cell.angle_gamma   90.00
#
_symmetry.space_group_name_H-M   'P 1'
#
loop_
_entity.id
_entity.type
_entity.pdbx_description
1 polymer ?
#
loop_
_entity_poly.entity_id
_entity_poly.type
_entity_poly.pdbx_seq_one_letter_code
_entity_poly.pdbx_strand_id
1 'polypeptide(L)'
;TGVQTCALPILLLNQASKVIDRIKISSGGLVSTAVDVRCVLREALLKRAVAMALCHNHPSGSMRPSTEDDRLTEHLDKAAKVMNIRLIDHVILTDGKFYSYADEGKI
;
A
#
# COMPACT_ATOMS: atom_id res chain seq x y z
N THR A 1 21.20 -10.38 8.31
CA THR A 1 20.90 -11.38 7.47
C THR A 1 20.56 -11.05 6.08
N GLY A 2 20.25 -10.07 5.61
CA GLY A 2 19.95 -9.84 4.23
C GLY A 2 18.56 -10.28 3.76
N VAL A 3 17.80 -10.84 4.63
CA VAL A 3 16.43 -11.15 4.24
C VAL A 3 15.62 -9.89 4.30
N GLN A 4 15.26 -9.44 3.15
CA GLN A 4 14.43 -8.26 3.05
C GLN A 4 13.00 -8.71 3.00
N THR A 5 12.32 -8.48 4.07
CA THR A 5 10.89 -8.69 4.04
C THR A 5 10.29 -7.47 3.37
N CYS A 6 9.58 -7.69 2.32
CA CYS A 6 8.79 -6.63 1.71
C CYS A 6 7.63 -6.33 2.65
N ALA A 7 7.86 -5.43 3.56
CA ALA A 7 6.78 -4.94 4.37
C ALA A 7 6.13 -3.78 3.63
N LEU A 8 4.82 -3.83 3.53
CA LEU A 8 4.05 -2.75 2.96
C LEU A 8 3.40 -1.99 4.10
N PRO A 9 4.04 -0.95 4.62
CA PRO A 9 3.34 -0.14 5.59
C PRO A 9 2.19 0.58 4.91
N ILE A 10 1.06 0.52 5.58
CA ILE A 10 -0.15 1.16 5.10
C ILE A 10 -0.51 2.23 6.10
N LEU A 11 -0.62 3.45 5.61
CA LEU A 11 -1.04 4.57 6.45
C LEU A 11 -2.54 4.70 6.36
N LEU A 12 -3.19 4.75 7.50
CA LEU A 12 -4.62 4.96 7.59
C LEU A 12 -4.88 6.40 8.02
N LEU A 13 -5.79 7.06 7.33
CA LEU A 13 -6.05 8.47 7.56
C LEU A 13 -7.52 8.70 7.88
N ASN A 14 -7.75 9.72 8.71
CA ASN A 14 -9.11 10.13 9.04
C ASN A 14 -9.59 11.22 8.07
N GLN A 15 -10.79 11.74 8.34
CA GLN A 15 -11.42 12.72 7.48
C GLN A 15 -10.64 14.03 7.40
N ALA A 16 -9.85 14.33 8.42
CA ALA A 16 -8.99 15.52 8.42
C ALA A 16 -7.66 15.28 7.72
N SER A 17 -7.50 14.16 7.05
CA SER A 17 -6.28 13.73 6.37
C SER A 17 -5.11 13.53 7.32
N LYS A 18 -5.41 13.20 8.57
CA LYS A 18 -4.36 12.90 9.53
C LYS A 18 -4.16 11.39 9.63
N VAL A 19 -2.92 10.98 9.75
CA VAL A 19 -2.59 9.58 9.94
C VAL A 19 -3.05 9.15 11.33
N ILE A 20 -3.96 8.19 11.36
CA ILE A 20 -4.47 7.67 12.63
C ILE A 20 -3.83 6.36 13.02
N ASP A 21 -3.27 5.64 12.06
CA ASP A 21 -2.54 4.42 12.35
C ASP A 21 -1.64 4.06 11.19
N ARG A 22 -0.68 3.20 11.49
CA ARG A 22 0.23 2.63 10.52
C ARG A 22 0.20 1.13 10.69
N ILE A 23 -0.16 0.43 9.62
CA ILE A 23 -0.25 -1.02 9.66
C ILE A 23 0.87 -1.60 8.82
N LYS A 24 1.50 -2.63 9.35
CA LYS A 24 2.44 -3.43 8.58
C LYS A 24 1.75 -4.71 8.20
N ILE A 25 1.55 -4.90 6.92
CA ILE A 25 1.06 -6.17 6.43
C ILE A 25 2.24 -6.88 5.81
N SER A 26 2.70 -7.87 6.53
CA SER A 26 3.80 -8.68 6.07
C SER A 26 3.26 -9.73 5.13
N SER A 27 3.91 -9.91 4.02
CA SER A 27 3.57 -11.01 3.15
C SER A 27 4.00 -12.34 3.73
N GLY A 28 4.69 -12.34 4.84
CA GLY A 28 5.05 -13.56 5.55
C GLY A 28 5.65 -14.63 4.71
N GLY A 29 5.85 -14.39 3.51
CA GLY A 29 6.21 -15.41 2.63
C GLY A 29 7.61 -15.33 2.18
N LEU A 30 7.94 -16.32 1.53
CA LEU A 30 9.21 -16.40 0.94
C LEU A 30 9.30 -15.54 -0.25
N VAL A 31 8.26 -15.21 -0.90
CA VAL A 31 8.40 -14.68 -2.19
C VAL A 31 7.42 -13.66 -2.51
N SER A 32 6.45 -13.52 -1.83
CA SER A 32 5.42 -12.86 -2.48
C SER A 32 5.01 -11.60 -1.81
N THR A 33 4.68 -10.68 -2.61
CA THR A 33 4.04 -9.48 -2.20
C THR A 33 2.54 -9.68 -2.13
N ALA A 34 2.08 -10.90 -1.97
CA ALA A 34 0.66 -11.14 -1.91
C ALA A 34 0.09 -10.55 -0.64
N VAL A 35 -0.49 -9.39 -0.78
CA VAL A 35 -1.19 -8.73 0.30
C VAL A 35 -2.66 -9.10 0.22
N ASP A 36 -3.20 -9.54 1.34
CA ASP A 36 -4.62 -9.85 1.37
C ASP A 36 -5.41 -8.56 1.55
N VAL A 37 -6.06 -8.14 0.49
CA VAL A 37 -6.84 -6.91 0.46
C VAL A 37 -7.92 -6.92 1.54
N ARG A 38 -8.46 -8.10 1.88
CA ARG A 38 -9.47 -8.19 2.93
C ARG A 38 -8.89 -7.79 4.29
N CYS A 39 -7.65 -8.16 4.56
CA CYS A 39 -7.00 -7.78 5.80
C CYS A 39 -6.77 -6.28 5.88
N VAL A 40 -6.36 -5.68 4.77
CA VAL A 40 -6.17 -4.24 4.70
C VAL A 40 -7.48 -3.51 4.99
N LEU A 41 -8.54 -3.92 4.32
CA LEU A 41 -9.82 -3.28 4.47
C LEU A 41 -10.40 -3.50 5.86
N ARG A 42 -10.20 -4.69 6.44
CA ARG A 42 -10.63 -4.96 7.79
C ARG A 42 -10.01 -3.97 8.77
N GLU A 43 -8.70 -3.77 8.67
CA GLU A 43 -8.02 -2.84 9.56
C GLU A 43 -8.50 -1.41 9.35
N ALA A 44 -8.70 -1.02 8.11
CA ALA A 44 -9.21 0.31 7.81
C ALA A 44 -10.60 0.53 8.43
N LEU A 45 -11.47 -0.47 8.31
CA LEU A 45 -12.81 -0.37 8.85
C LEU A 45 -12.82 -0.35 10.37
N LEU A 46 -12.02 -1.20 10.99
CA LEU A 46 -11.94 -1.26 12.45
C LEU A 46 -11.45 0.05 13.03
N LYS A 47 -10.57 0.73 12.34
CA LYS A 47 -10.00 1.98 12.80
C LYS A 47 -10.73 3.20 12.27
N ARG A 48 -11.80 2.97 11.54
CA ARG A 48 -12.63 4.04 10.98
C ARG A 48 -11.85 4.97 10.07
N ALA A 49 -10.91 4.42 9.33
CA ALA A 49 -10.17 5.20 8.35
C ALA A 49 -11.06 5.49 7.15
N VAL A 50 -10.90 6.66 6.57
CA VAL A 50 -11.62 7.03 5.35
C VAL A 50 -10.69 7.13 4.15
N ALA A 51 -9.40 7.03 4.38
CA ALA A 51 -8.39 7.02 3.32
C ALA A 51 -7.19 6.22 3.76
N MET A 52 -6.41 5.80 2.78
CA MET A 52 -5.21 5.02 3.04
C MET A 52 -4.16 5.32 1.97
N ALA A 53 -2.91 5.09 2.33
CA ALA A 53 -1.78 5.18 1.42
C ALA A 53 -0.86 3.99 1.65
N LEU A 54 -0.39 3.41 0.55
CA LEU A 54 0.57 2.31 0.62
C LEU A 54 1.98 2.84 0.42
N CYS A 55 2.91 2.32 1.18
CA CYS A 55 4.33 2.56 0.95
C CYS A 55 5.00 1.22 0.75
N HIS A 56 5.79 1.12 -0.29
CA HIS A 56 6.41 -0.13 -0.68
C HIS A 56 7.89 0.11 -0.95
N ASN A 57 8.72 -0.70 -0.35
CA ASN A 57 10.16 -0.58 -0.54
C ASN A 57 10.62 -1.63 -1.54
N HIS A 58 11.36 -1.19 -2.59
CA HIS A 58 11.92 -2.09 -3.58
C HIS A 58 13.41 -2.28 -3.29
N PRO A 59 13.80 -3.40 -2.71
CA PRO A 59 15.20 -3.62 -2.38
C PRO A 59 16.10 -3.69 -3.60
N SER A 60 15.53 -4.02 -4.75
CA SER A 60 16.30 -4.14 -5.98
C SER A 60 16.78 -2.80 -6.53
N GLY A 61 16.29 -1.70 -5.99
CA GLY A 61 16.64 -0.38 -6.50
C GLY A 61 15.81 0.07 -7.68
N SER A 62 14.91 -0.76 -8.16
CA SER A 62 14.05 -0.40 -9.28
C SER A 62 12.85 0.41 -8.82
N MET A 63 12.62 1.55 -9.46
CA MET A 63 11.43 2.34 -9.20
C MET A 63 10.23 1.89 -10.02
N ARG A 64 10.45 0.98 -10.97
CA ARG A 64 9.37 0.54 -11.81
C ARG A 64 8.45 -0.39 -11.03
N PRO A 65 7.14 -0.15 -11.03
CA PRO A 65 6.21 -1.07 -10.38
C PRO A 65 6.24 -2.44 -11.07
N SER A 66 6.11 -3.47 -10.28
CA SER A 66 5.96 -4.81 -10.82
C SER A 66 4.52 -5.03 -11.26
N THR A 67 4.30 -6.11 -12.01
CA THR A 67 2.95 -6.48 -12.38
C THR A 67 2.10 -6.76 -11.15
N GLU A 68 2.69 -7.37 -10.15
CA GLU A 68 2.00 -7.63 -8.89
C GLU A 68 1.64 -6.34 -8.17
N ASP A 69 2.53 -5.34 -8.20
CA ASP A 69 2.23 -4.04 -7.61
C ASP A 69 1.02 -3.40 -8.29
N ASP A 70 0.99 -3.46 -9.61
CA ASP A 70 -0.11 -2.90 -10.38
C ASP A 70 -1.44 -3.59 -10.07
N ARG A 71 -1.41 -4.92 -10.00
CA ARG A 71 -2.60 -5.70 -9.69
C ARG A 71 -3.12 -5.42 -8.28
N LEU A 72 -2.21 -5.36 -7.33
CA LEU A 72 -2.58 -5.05 -5.96
C LEU A 72 -3.22 -3.67 -5.87
N THR A 73 -2.59 -2.70 -6.49
CA THR A 73 -3.07 -1.32 -6.45
C THR A 73 -4.45 -1.21 -7.08
N GLU A 74 -4.63 -1.81 -8.24
CA GLU A 74 -5.92 -1.78 -8.92
C GLU A 74 -7.00 -2.47 -8.09
N HIS A 75 -6.69 -3.65 -7.57
CA HIS A 75 -7.66 -4.42 -6.79
C HIS A 75 -8.02 -3.68 -5.51
N LEU A 76 -7.04 -3.15 -4.80
CA LEU A 76 -7.29 -2.43 -3.56
C LEU A 76 -8.08 -1.15 -3.81
N ASP A 77 -7.72 -0.41 -4.87
CA ASP A 77 -8.44 0.81 -5.21
C ASP A 77 -9.92 0.55 -5.47
N LYS A 78 -10.23 -0.47 -6.25
CA LYS A 78 -11.61 -0.83 -6.54
C LYS A 78 -12.37 -1.27 -5.30
N ALA A 79 -11.75 -2.14 -4.50
CA ALA A 79 -12.40 -2.65 -3.30
C ALA A 79 -12.61 -1.54 -2.27
N ALA A 80 -11.64 -0.67 -2.12
CA ALA A 80 -11.75 0.45 -1.18
C ALA A 80 -12.85 1.40 -1.58
N LYS A 81 -13.01 1.66 -2.87
CA LYS A 81 -14.08 2.54 -3.36
C LYS A 81 -15.45 2.01 -3.00
N VAL A 82 -15.64 0.71 -3.10
CA VAL A 82 -16.92 0.09 -2.72
C VAL A 82 -17.21 0.35 -1.24
N MET A 83 -16.17 0.40 -0.42
CA MET A 83 -16.31 0.63 1.01
C MET A 83 -16.25 2.11 1.40
N ASN A 84 -16.23 2.99 0.42
CA ASN A 84 -16.09 4.43 0.63
C ASN A 84 -14.79 4.81 1.34
N ILE A 85 -13.75 4.06 1.06
CA ILE A 85 -12.41 4.36 1.54
C ILE A 85 -11.58 4.72 0.32
N ARG A 86 -10.83 5.81 0.40
CA ARG A 86 -10.06 6.29 -0.73
C ARG A 86 -8.62 5.85 -0.64
N LEU A 87 -8.13 5.16 -1.66
CA LEU A 87 -6.70 4.92 -1.79
C LEU A 87 -6.08 6.16 -2.42
N ILE A 88 -5.36 6.92 -1.61
CA ILE A 88 -4.84 8.21 -2.08
C ILE A 88 -3.53 8.07 -2.83
N ASP A 89 -2.74 7.07 -2.51
CA ASP A 89 -1.51 6.83 -3.24
C ASP A 89 -0.94 5.44 -2.93
N HIS A 90 -0.07 5.01 -3.80
CA HIS A 90 0.82 3.88 -3.58
C HIS A 90 2.21 4.37 -4.00
N VAL A 91 3.11 4.44 -3.04
CA VAL A 91 4.44 4.99 -3.26
C VAL A 91 5.48 3.88 -3.14
N ILE A 92 6.30 3.77 -4.16
CA ILE A 92 7.42 2.83 -4.15
C ILE A 92 8.68 3.63 -3.81
N LEU A 93 9.35 3.21 -2.76
CA LEU A 93 10.57 3.87 -2.30
C LEU A 93 11.78 3.01 -2.64
N THR A 94 12.81 3.64 -3.14
CA THR A 94 14.07 2.96 -3.37
C THR A 94 15.20 3.98 -3.44
N ASP A 95 16.25 3.71 -2.71
CA ASP A 95 17.54 4.41 -2.86
C ASP A 95 17.43 5.94 -2.97
N GLY A 96 16.63 6.54 -2.09
CA GLY A 96 16.45 7.99 -2.08
C GLY A 96 15.52 8.53 -3.14
N LYS A 97 14.89 7.65 -3.92
CA LYS A 97 13.94 8.03 -4.95
C LYS A 97 12.57 7.43 -4.65
N PHE A 98 11.56 7.95 -5.31
CA PHE A 98 10.24 7.38 -5.14
C PHE A 98 9.44 7.44 -6.43
N TYR A 99 8.49 6.54 -6.53
CA TYR A 99 7.51 6.49 -7.62
C TYR A 99 6.13 6.58 -6.98
N SER A 100 5.31 7.49 -7.45
CA SER A 100 3.96 7.68 -6.92
C SER A 100 2.94 7.31 -7.98
N TYR A 101 2.07 6.38 -7.66
CA TYR A 101 0.99 6.00 -8.57
C TYR A 101 0.06 7.16 -8.84
N ALA A 102 -0.20 8.00 -7.85
CA ALA A 102 -1.05 9.17 -8.04
C ALA A 102 -0.40 10.17 -8.98
N ASP A 103 0.88 10.43 -8.81
CA ASP A 103 1.61 11.33 -9.68
C ASP A 103 1.62 10.85 -11.14
N GLU A 104 1.64 9.54 -11.33
CA GLU A 104 1.64 8.95 -12.67
C GLU A 104 0.25 8.79 -13.24
N GLY A 105 -0.76 9.25 -12.53
CA GLY A 105 -2.13 9.18 -13.02
C GLY A 105 -2.76 7.80 -13.00
N LYS A 106 -2.23 6.89 -12.20
CA LYS A 106 -2.73 5.51 -12.14
C LYS A 106 -3.72 5.27 -11.00
N ILE A 107 -3.91 6.26 -10.18
CA ILE A 107 -4.93 6.25 -9.14
C ILE A 107 -5.78 7.50 -9.27
#